data_5d4489518b7e85a77b776cc498cd2318
#
_entry.id   5d4489518b7e85a77b776cc498cd2318
#
_cell.length_a   1.000
_cell.length_b   1.000
_cell.length_c   1.000
_cell.angle_alpha   90.00
_cell.angle_beta   90.00
_cell.angle_gamma   90.00
#
_symmetry.space_group_name_H-M   'P 1'
#
loop_
_entity.id
_entity.type
_entity.pdbx_description
1 polymer ?
#
loop_
_entity_poly.entity_id
_entity_poly.type
_entity_poly.pdbx_seq_one_letter_code
_entity_poly.pdbx_strand_id
1 'polypeptide(L)'
;MNTLELRDVVVRIPAEDERPARTILEVPRLSLGERRIGVLGANGSGKSTLLRLLNGLQEPSSGTVTVNGRDTRREGRAVRADVGFVFTDPLSQLVMPTGREDLELSLRRTVHRRDRRAHAEEILDRFGLLHLADQSVYELSGGERQLMALASVLAVEPRVLVLDEPSTLLDLRNRELLRRTLAGLPQQIVLATHDLELVLDLERVLVVEDARVVFDGGAADAVAHYRRLCLAERA
;
A
#
# COMPACT_ATOMS: atom_id res chain seq x y z
N MET A 1 -15.40 -12.07 -0.01
CA MET A 1 -13.96 -11.85 0.18
C MET A 1 -13.40 -11.30 -1.11
N ASN A 2 -12.45 -10.35 -1.04
CA ASN A 2 -11.77 -9.90 -2.25
C ASN A 2 -10.72 -10.94 -2.65
N THR A 3 -10.42 -11.04 -3.94
CA THR A 3 -9.39 -11.94 -4.48
C THR A 3 -8.45 -11.15 -5.39
N LEU A 4 -7.15 -11.22 -5.08
CA LEU A 4 -6.09 -10.64 -5.90
C LEU A 4 -5.29 -11.79 -6.49
N GLU A 5 -5.21 -11.89 -7.81
CA GLU A 5 -4.53 -12.99 -8.48
C GLU A 5 -3.45 -12.49 -9.44
N LEU A 6 -2.30 -13.13 -9.39
CA LEU A 6 -1.21 -12.95 -10.34
C LEU A 6 -0.93 -14.30 -11.02
N ARG A 7 -0.79 -14.30 -12.35
CA ARG A 7 -0.51 -15.49 -13.17
C ARG A 7 0.57 -15.19 -14.19
N ASP A 8 1.68 -15.91 -14.11
CA ASP A 8 2.86 -15.82 -15.00
C ASP A 8 3.38 -14.39 -15.14
N VAL A 9 3.31 -13.61 -14.03
CA VAL A 9 3.66 -12.20 -14.00
C VAL A 9 5.17 -12.03 -14.02
N VAL A 10 5.65 -11.24 -14.99
CA VAL A 10 7.03 -10.74 -15.02
C VAL A 10 7.00 -9.24 -15.22
N VAL A 11 7.80 -8.52 -14.45
CA VAL A 11 8.05 -7.10 -14.65
C VAL A 11 9.53 -6.91 -14.97
N ARG A 12 9.81 -6.30 -16.13
CA ARG A 12 11.16 -6.02 -16.62
C ARG A 12 11.33 -4.53 -16.84
N ILE A 13 12.49 -4.02 -16.48
CA ILE A 13 12.98 -2.73 -16.95
C ILE A 13 13.73 -3.00 -18.25
N PRO A 14 13.37 -2.34 -19.37
CA PRO A 14 14.11 -2.52 -20.62
C PRO A 14 15.57 -2.04 -20.48
N ALA A 15 16.41 -2.44 -21.40
CA ALA A 15 17.77 -1.90 -21.49
C ALA A 15 17.70 -0.41 -21.85
N GLU A 16 18.45 0.41 -21.14
CA GLU A 16 18.63 1.84 -21.42
C GLU A 16 20.13 2.15 -21.42
N ASP A 17 20.62 2.78 -22.48
CA ASP A 17 22.03 3.12 -22.68
C ASP A 17 22.97 1.93 -22.37
N GLU A 18 23.82 2.07 -21.36
CA GLU A 18 24.77 1.04 -20.90
C GLU A 18 24.18 0.03 -19.90
N ARG A 19 22.91 0.21 -19.48
CA ARG A 19 22.25 -0.67 -18.48
C ARG A 19 21.50 -1.81 -19.17
N PRO A 20 21.85 -3.07 -18.88
CA PRO A 20 21.13 -4.20 -19.44
C PRO A 20 19.68 -4.29 -18.90
N ALA A 21 18.82 -4.90 -19.70
CA ALA A 21 17.46 -5.23 -19.23
C ALA A 21 17.53 -6.10 -17.97
N ARG A 22 16.69 -5.77 -16.99
CA ARG A 22 16.62 -6.54 -15.73
C ARG A 22 15.19 -6.90 -15.34
N THR A 23 15.00 -8.08 -14.81
CA THR A 23 13.76 -8.48 -14.16
C THR A 23 13.73 -7.86 -12.75
N ILE A 24 12.63 -7.18 -12.41
CA ILE A 24 12.43 -6.55 -11.10
C ILE A 24 11.35 -7.25 -10.29
N LEU A 25 10.56 -8.14 -10.92
CA LEU A 25 9.65 -9.04 -10.25
C LEU A 25 9.27 -10.21 -11.16
N GLU A 26 9.24 -11.41 -10.61
CA GLU A 26 8.74 -12.64 -11.25
C GLU A 26 7.85 -13.39 -10.27
N VAL A 27 6.57 -13.57 -10.64
CA VAL A 27 5.57 -14.30 -9.83
C VAL A 27 4.80 -15.25 -10.74
N PRO A 28 5.15 -16.55 -10.73
CA PRO A 28 4.46 -17.55 -11.56
C PRO A 28 2.99 -17.66 -11.21
N ARG A 29 2.69 -17.76 -9.91
CA ARG A 29 1.31 -17.83 -9.42
C ARG A 29 1.23 -17.32 -7.98
N LEU A 30 0.25 -16.43 -7.74
CA LEU A 30 -0.06 -15.94 -6.40
C LEU A 30 -1.55 -15.61 -6.34
N SER A 31 -2.22 -16.04 -5.28
CA SER A 31 -3.62 -15.68 -4.99
C SER A 31 -3.72 -15.24 -3.54
N LEU A 32 -4.23 -14.03 -3.33
CA LEU A 32 -4.33 -13.38 -2.03
C LEU A 32 -5.81 -13.16 -1.69
N GLY A 33 -6.32 -13.89 -0.71
CA GLY A 33 -7.71 -13.82 -0.25
C GLY A 33 -7.85 -13.47 1.23
N GLU A 34 -6.75 -13.52 1.99
CA GLU A 34 -6.72 -13.23 3.41
C GLU A 34 -7.01 -11.74 3.66
N ARG A 35 -7.53 -11.43 4.83
CA ARG A 35 -7.90 -10.06 5.17
C ARG A 35 -6.69 -9.17 5.50
N ARG A 36 -5.63 -9.77 6.03
CA ARG A 36 -4.41 -9.06 6.47
C ARG A 36 -3.18 -9.75 5.90
N ILE A 37 -2.54 -9.12 4.91
CA ILE A 37 -1.42 -9.69 4.16
C ILE A 37 -0.23 -8.77 4.27
N GLY A 38 0.93 -9.34 4.62
CA GLY A 38 2.22 -8.66 4.69
C GLY A 38 3.12 -9.00 3.50
N VAL A 39 3.99 -8.07 3.17
CA VAL A 39 5.09 -8.28 2.20
C VAL A 39 6.38 -7.77 2.82
N LEU A 40 7.28 -8.69 3.18
CA LEU A 40 8.61 -8.42 3.69
C LEU A 40 9.66 -8.52 2.58
N GLY A 41 10.81 -7.90 2.78
CA GLY A 41 11.98 -8.02 1.91
C GLY A 41 12.88 -6.79 1.99
N ALA A 42 14.10 -6.91 1.50
CA ALA A 42 15.07 -5.82 1.45
C ALA A 42 14.64 -4.69 0.50
N ASN A 43 15.29 -3.53 0.60
CA ASN A 43 15.08 -2.45 -0.34
C ASN A 43 15.50 -2.89 -1.75
N GLY A 44 14.64 -2.63 -2.74
CA GLY A 44 14.89 -3.06 -4.13
C GLY A 44 14.53 -4.52 -4.45
N SER A 45 14.02 -5.31 -3.48
CA SER A 45 13.66 -6.71 -3.72
C SER A 45 12.46 -6.93 -4.66
N GLY A 46 11.63 -5.88 -4.88
CA GLY A 46 10.42 -5.98 -5.73
C GLY A 46 9.10 -5.76 -4.99
N LYS A 47 9.08 -5.50 -3.67
CA LYS A 47 7.86 -5.27 -2.87
C LYS A 47 6.95 -4.20 -3.45
N SER A 48 7.46 -2.99 -3.66
CA SER A 48 6.67 -1.88 -4.20
C SER A 48 6.17 -2.17 -5.61
N THR A 49 6.94 -2.93 -6.41
CA THR A 49 6.50 -3.40 -7.74
C THR A 49 5.30 -4.35 -7.60
N LEU A 50 5.38 -5.33 -6.69
CA LEU A 50 4.26 -6.24 -6.40
C LEU A 50 3.01 -5.46 -5.99
N LEU A 51 3.14 -4.49 -5.07
CA LEU A 51 2.02 -3.69 -4.61
C LEU A 51 1.40 -2.83 -5.73
N ARG A 52 2.24 -2.20 -6.56
CA ARG A 52 1.76 -1.35 -7.66
C ARG A 52 1.05 -2.13 -8.77
N LEU A 53 1.38 -3.41 -8.95
CA LEU A 53 0.64 -4.30 -9.85
C LEU A 53 -0.81 -4.50 -9.39
N LEU A 54 -1.04 -4.61 -8.07
CA LEU A 54 -2.38 -4.86 -7.49
C LEU A 54 -3.36 -3.71 -7.70
N ASN A 55 -2.87 -2.50 -7.92
CA ASN A 55 -3.72 -1.32 -8.15
C ASN A 55 -3.65 -0.85 -9.63
N GLY A 56 -2.84 -1.51 -10.47
CA GLY A 56 -2.64 -1.13 -11.88
C GLY A 56 -1.85 0.17 -12.06
N LEU A 57 -1.04 0.59 -11.06
CA LEU A 57 -0.04 1.66 -11.19
C LEU A 57 1.20 1.18 -11.95
N GLN A 58 1.47 -0.12 -11.91
CA GLN A 58 2.48 -0.81 -12.69
C GLN A 58 1.81 -1.86 -13.55
N GLU A 59 2.12 -1.88 -14.84
CA GLU A 59 1.71 -2.97 -15.73
C GLU A 59 2.77 -4.07 -15.75
N PRO A 60 2.36 -5.36 -15.79
CA PRO A 60 3.31 -6.43 -16.00
C PRO A 60 3.82 -6.44 -17.43
N SER A 61 5.10 -6.79 -17.65
CA SER A 61 5.69 -7.02 -18.98
C SER A 61 5.10 -8.26 -19.65
N SER A 62 4.76 -9.28 -18.85
CA SER A 62 4.02 -10.46 -19.27
C SER A 62 3.16 -11.00 -18.13
N GLY A 63 2.22 -11.89 -18.45
CA GLY A 63 1.27 -12.44 -17.48
C GLY A 63 0.06 -11.54 -17.23
N THR A 64 -0.73 -11.86 -16.22
CA THR A 64 -1.97 -11.18 -15.89
C THR A 64 -2.09 -10.93 -14.39
N VAL A 65 -2.64 -9.77 -14.03
CA VAL A 65 -3.02 -9.42 -12.65
C VAL A 65 -4.50 -9.08 -12.63
N THR A 66 -5.24 -9.74 -11.76
CA THR A 66 -6.67 -9.48 -11.61
C THR A 66 -7.03 -9.15 -10.16
N VAL A 67 -7.98 -8.24 -9.99
CA VAL A 67 -8.56 -7.85 -8.71
C VAL A 67 -10.06 -8.07 -8.79
N ASN A 68 -10.59 -8.96 -7.97
CA ASN A 68 -12.00 -9.35 -8.01
C ASN A 68 -12.47 -9.74 -9.42
N GLY A 69 -11.60 -10.48 -10.17
CA GLY A 69 -11.84 -10.91 -11.53
C GLY A 69 -11.61 -9.85 -12.62
N ARG A 70 -11.28 -8.59 -12.26
CA ARG A 70 -11.00 -7.51 -13.22
C ARG A 70 -9.50 -7.44 -13.53
N ASP A 71 -9.15 -7.42 -14.80
CA ASP A 71 -7.77 -7.27 -15.25
C ASP A 71 -7.26 -5.85 -15.03
N THR A 72 -6.13 -5.69 -14.33
CA THR A 72 -5.59 -4.37 -13.94
C THR A 72 -5.18 -3.53 -15.14
N ARG A 73 -4.78 -4.15 -16.26
CA ARG A 73 -4.40 -3.46 -17.50
C ARG A 73 -5.62 -2.98 -18.28
N ARG A 74 -6.63 -3.85 -18.42
CA ARG A 74 -7.82 -3.58 -19.25
C ARG A 74 -8.85 -2.72 -18.53
N GLU A 75 -9.00 -2.93 -17.23
CA GLU A 75 -10.02 -2.31 -16.40
C GLU A 75 -9.42 -1.43 -15.28
N GLY A 76 -8.24 -0.87 -15.48
CA GLY A 76 -7.47 -0.15 -14.46
C GLY A 76 -8.25 0.96 -13.74
N ARG A 77 -9.19 1.64 -14.41
CA ARG A 77 -10.05 2.64 -13.76
C ARG A 77 -11.00 2.01 -12.73
N ALA A 78 -11.59 0.86 -13.04
CA ALA A 78 -12.49 0.15 -12.13
C ALA A 78 -11.70 -0.46 -10.98
N VAL A 79 -10.50 -1.02 -11.27
CA VAL A 79 -9.59 -1.54 -10.24
C VAL A 79 -9.18 -0.44 -9.27
N ARG A 80 -8.78 0.74 -9.74
CA ARG A 80 -8.42 1.89 -8.87
C ARG A 80 -9.59 2.51 -8.09
N ALA A 81 -10.82 2.20 -8.45
CA ALA A 81 -11.98 2.55 -7.63
C ALA A 81 -12.18 1.57 -6.46
N ASP A 82 -11.77 0.31 -6.63
CA ASP A 82 -11.88 -0.72 -5.60
C ASP A 82 -10.61 -0.81 -4.72
N VAL A 83 -9.44 -0.40 -5.23
CA VAL A 83 -8.13 -0.53 -4.56
C VAL A 83 -7.55 0.84 -4.24
N GLY A 84 -7.56 1.21 -2.97
CA GLY A 84 -6.83 2.38 -2.46
C GLY A 84 -5.35 2.05 -2.33
N PHE A 85 -4.48 3.01 -2.67
CA PHE A 85 -3.03 2.87 -2.56
C PHE A 85 -2.46 4.00 -1.69
N VAL A 86 -1.67 3.65 -0.68
CA VAL A 86 -0.94 4.60 0.18
C VAL A 86 0.55 4.49 -0.15
N PHE A 87 1.13 5.59 -0.61
CA PHE A 87 2.55 5.65 -0.98
C PHE A 87 3.45 5.81 0.25
N THR A 88 4.71 5.40 0.11
CA THR A 88 5.76 5.61 1.12
C THR A 88 5.97 7.10 1.42
N ASP A 89 5.97 7.93 0.36
CA ASP A 89 6.03 9.39 0.50
C ASP A 89 4.62 9.99 0.38
N PRO A 90 4.06 10.53 1.48
CA PRO A 90 2.72 11.11 1.47
C PRO A 90 2.59 12.36 0.57
N LEU A 91 3.66 13.11 0.32
CA LEU A 91 3.62 14.26 -0.60
C LEU A 91 3.45 13.85 -2.05
N SER A 92 3.80 12.63 -2.41
CA SER A 92 3.49 12.07 -3.73
C SER A 92 1.99 11.78 -3.93
N GLN A 93 1.19 11.87 -2.87
CA GLN A 93 -0.23 11.53 -2.86
C GLN A 93 -1.12 12.75 -2.58
N LEU A 94 -0.73 13.61 -1.63
CA LEU A 94 -1.48 14.82 -1.29
C LEU A 94 -1.28 15.87 -2.39
N VAL A 95 -2.35 16.19 -3.11
CA VAL A 95 -2.28 17.09 -4.29
C VAL A 95 -2.84 18.48 -4.00
N MET A 96 -3.59 18.64 -2.89
CA MET A 96 -4.15 19.92 -2.49
C MET A 96 -3.30 20.58 -1.42
N PRO A 97 -3.34 21.93 -1.29
CA PRO A 97 -2.56 22.66 -0.30
C PRO A 97 -2.86 22.28 1.15
N THR A 98 -4.10 21.89 1.46
CA THR A 98 -4.54 21.53 2.81
C THR A 98 -5.18 20.14 2.84
N GLY A 99 -5.17 19.51 4.01
CA GLY A 99 -5.78 18.19 4.19
C GLY A 99 -7.30 18.20 3.94
N ARG A 100 -8.02 19.25 4.36
CA ARG A 100 -9.45 19.40 4.08
C ARG A 100 -9.72 19.40 2.59
N GLU A 101 -9.01 20.23 1.83
CA GLU A 101 -9.20 20.33 0.38
C GLU A 101 -8.89 19.01 -0.33
N ASP A 102 -7.89 18.26 0.15
CA ASP A 102 -7.54 16.96 -0.42
C ASP A 102 -8.62 15.90 -0.17
N LEU A 103 -9.18 15.86 1.03
CA LEU A 103 -10.33 15.00 1.33
C LEU A 103 -11.58 15.42 0.52
N GLU A 104 -11.88 16.72 0.44
CA GLU A 104 -12.99 17.20 -0.39
C GLU A 104 -12.81 16.82 -1.87
N LEU A 105 -11.57 16.84 -2.38
CA LEU A 105 -11.24 16.38 -3.72
C LEU A 105 -11.53 14.88 -3.88
N SER A 106 -11.09 14.05 -2.93
CA SER A 106 -11.33 12.60 -2.91
C SER A 106 -12.83 12.29 -2.89
N LEU A 107 -13.61 13.03 -2.12
CA LEU A 107 -15.07 12.86 -1.97
C LEU A 107 -15.89 13.35 -3.17
N ARG A 108 -15.29 13.98 -4.20
CA ARG A 108 -16.04 14.57 -5.32
C ARG A 108 -16.97 13.61 -6.06
N ARG A 109 -16.65 12.33 -6.08
CA ARG A 109 -17.38 11.31 -6.83
C ARG A 109 -18.47 10.60 -6.01
N THR A 110 -18.39 10.67 -4.69
CA THR A 110 -19.23 9.90 -3.76
C THR A 110 -20.14 10.77 -2.92
N VAL A 111 -19.75 12.05 -2.68
CA VAL A 111 -20.47 12.96 -1.80
C VAL A 111 -20.92 14.22 -2.54
N HIS A 112 -22.18 14.65 -2.30
CA HIS A 112 -22.72 15.87 -2.88
C HIS A 112 -21.91 17.10 -2.41
N ARG A 113 -21.72 18.10 -3.30
CA ARG A 113 -20.84 19.26 -3.06
C ARG A 113 -21.08 19.95 -1.71
N ARG A 114 -22.32 20.17 -1.34
CA ARG A 114 -22.72 20.86 -0.09
C ARG A 114 -22.29 20.11 1.18
N ASP A 115 -22.15 18.79 1.09
CA ASP A 115 -21.93 17.91 2.25
C ASP A 115 -20.46 17.48 2.40
N ARG A 116 -19.59 17.75 1.37
CA ARG A 116 -18.20 17.30 1.33
C ARG A 116 -17.36 17.80 2.47
N ARG A 117 -17.52 19.08 2.84
CA ARG A 117 -16.77 19.69 3.94
C ARG A 117 -17.06 18.98 5.26
N ALA A 118 -18.32 18.75 5.58
CA ALA A 118 -18.72 18.06 6.81
C ALA A 118 -18.18 16.62 6.85
N HIS A 119 -18.24 15.89 5.73
CA HIS A 119 -17.66 14.55 5.63
C HIS A 119 -16.13 14.56 5.75
N ALA A 120 -15.45 15.53 5.14
CA ALA A 120 -14.00 15.68 5.28
C ALA A 120 -13.61 15.94 6.74
N GLU A 121 -14.33 16.81 7.43
CA GLU A 121 -14.12 17.12 8.85
C GLU A 121 -14.35 15.88 9.74
N GLU A 122 -15.40 15.11 9.49
CA GLU A 122 -15.69 13.85 10.21
C GLU A 122 -14.55 12.82 10.03
N ILE A 123 -14.05 12.66 8.80
CA ILE A 123 -12.93 11.77 8.53
C ILE A 123 -11.68 12.25 9.25
N LEU A 124 -11.35 13.55 9.17
CA LEU A 124 -10.19 14.12 9.84
C LEU A 124 -10.27 13.97 11.36
N ASP A 125 -11.47 14.13 11.95
CA ASP A 125 -11.68 13.94 13.38
C ASP A 125 -11.40 12.49 13.82
N ARG A 126 -11.85 11.51 13.05
CA ARG A 126 -11.57 10.08 13.30
C ARG A 126 -10.08 9.74 13.32
N PHE A 127 -9.25 10.50 12.58
CA PHE A 127 -7.79 10.37 12.57
C PHE A 127 -7.09 11.31 13.57
N GLY A 128 -7.85 12.13 14.31
CA GLY A 128 -7.30 13.14 15.25
C GLY A 128 -6.63 14.31 14.53
N LEU A 129 -6.94 14.54 13.25
CA LEU A 129 -6.31 15.54 12.38
C LEU A 129 -7.19 16.78 12.12
N LEU A 130 -8.38 16.86 12.71
CA LEU A 130 -9.31 17.97 12.44
C LEU A 130 -8.70 19.33 12.75
N HIS A 131 -7.86 19.45 13.80
CA HIS A 131 -7.17 20.69 14.17
C HIS A 131 -6.11 21.14 13.15
N LEU A 132 -5.69 20.25 12.22
CA LEU A 132 -4.74 20.50 11.15
C LEU A 132 -5.42 20.65 9.77
N ALA A 133 -6.75 20.62 9.73
CA ALA A 133 -7.53 20.52 8.49
C ALA A 133 -7.17 21.61 7.47
N ASP A 134 -6.95 22.83 7.90
CA ASP A 134 -6.67 24.01 7.08
C ASP A 134 -5.18 24.42 7.07
N GLN A 135 -4.32 23.64 7.74
CA GLN A 135 -2.88 23.86 7.73
C GLN A 135 -2.28 23.34 6.42
N SER A 136 -1.22 24.01 5.93
CA SER A 136 -0.50 23.56 4.74
C SER A 136 0.09 22.18 4.96
N VAL A 137 -0.10 21.25 3.97
CA VAL A 137 0.46 19.89 4.04
C VAL A 137 1.99 19.89 4.14
N TYR A 138 2.66 20.96 3.72
CA TYR A 138 4.11 21.11 3.81
C TYR A 138 4.58 21.46 5.23
N GLU A 139 3.70 22.01 6.07
CA GLU A 139 3.99 22.37 7.46
C GLU A 139 3.71 21.24 8.45
N LEU A 140 3.01 20.18 8.00
CA LEU A 140 2.73 19.01 8.81
C LEU A 140 4.01 18.20 9.07
N SER A 141 4.10 17.55 10.21
CA SER A 141 5.12 16.52 10.47
C SER A 141 4.98 15.34 9.50
N GLY A 142 6.03 14.54 9.35
CA GLY A 142 5.98 13.35 8.51
C GLY A 142 4.85 12.38 8.90
N GLY A 143 4.63 12.20 10.21
CA GLY A 143 3.56 11.34 10.73
C GLY A 143 2.16 11.89 10.45
N GLU A 144 1.92 13.17 10.65
CA GLU A 144 0.64 13.81 10.34
C GLU A 144 0.32 13.73 8.85
N ARG A 145 1.32 13.98 7.99
CA ARG A 145 1.17 13.81 6.53
C ARG A 145 0.79 12.39 6.14
N GLN A 146 1.43 11.39 6.75
CA GLN A 146 1.15 9.99 6.46
C GLN A 146 -0.28 9.60 6.86
N LEU A 147 -0.73 10.04 8.04
CA LEU A 147 -2.10 9.83 8.50
C LEU A 147 -3.11 10.59 7.62
N MET A 148 -2.76 11.81 7.18
CA MET A 148 -3.57 12.61 6.25
C MET A 148 -3.74 11.90 4.90
N ALA A 149 -2.65 11.37 4.33
CA ALA A 149 -2.67 10.59 3.10
C ALA A 149 -3.52 9.33 3.24
N LEU A 150 -3.40 8.62 4.36
CA LEU A 150 -4.26 7.46 4.66
C LEU A 150 -5.73 7.84 4.76
N ALA A 151 -6.06 8.95 5.43
CA ALA A 151 -7.42 9.46 5.56
C ALA A 151 -8.02 9.80 4.19
N SER A 152 -7.25 10.44 3.28
CA SER A 152 -7.67 10.77 1.91
C SER A 152 -7.96 9.52 1.07
N VAL A 153 -7.17 8.45 1.23
CA VAL A 153 -7.45 7.18 0.53
C VAL A 153 -8.70 6.49 1.09
N LEU A 154 -8.86 6.48 2.40
CA LEU A 154 -10.00 5.84 3.04
C LEU A 154 -11.32 6.62 2.86
N ALA A 155 -11.26 7.90 2.51
CA ALA A 155 -12.44 8.74 2.24
C ALA A 155 -13.34 8.18 1.13
N VAL A 156 -12.79 7.42 0.18
CA VAL A 156 -13.56 6.79 -0.92
C VAL A 156 -13.96 5.34 -0.63
N GLU A 157 -13.73 4.86 0.59
CA GLU A 157 -14.12 3.52 1.08
C GLU A 157 -13.69 2.38 0.12
N PRO A 158 -12.39 2.27 -0.24
CA PRO A 158 -11.93 1.20 -1.10
C PRO A 158 -12.21 -0.17 -0.47
N ARG A 159 -12.36 -1.21 -1.29
CA ARG A 159 -12.53 -2.59 -0.81
C ARG A 159 -11.22 -3.23 -0.37
N VAL A 160 -10.14 -2.83 -1.03
CA VAL A 160 -8.76 -3.27 -0.77
C VAL A 160 -7.91 -2.03 -0.49
N LEU A 161 -7.09 -2.09 0.55
CA LEU A 161 -6.11 -1.07 0.88
C LEU A 161 -4.71 -1.63 0.71
N VAL A 162 -3.93 -1.04 -0.18
CA VAL A 162 -2.53 -1.37 -0.42
C VAL A 162 -1.66 -0.28 0.19
N LEU A 163 -0.70 -0.64 1.03
CA LEU A 163 0.19 0.32 1.70
C LEU A 163 1.66 -0.04 1.44
N ASP A 164 2.40 0.92 0.92
CA ASP A 164 3.83 0.78 0.64
C ASP A 164 4.63 1.53 1.71
N GLU A 165 5.21 0.78 2.67
CA GLU A 165 6.04 1.26 3.77
C GLU A 165 5.40 2.40 4.61
N PRO A 166 4.14 2.25 5.08
CA PRO A 166 3.39 3.35 5.68
C PRO A 166 3.89 3.79 7.07
N SER A 167 4.79 3.03 7.70
CA SER A 167 5.36 3.33 9.03
C SER A 167 6.73 4.03 8.99
N THR A 168 7.34 4.19 7.82
CA THR A 168 8.74 4.66 7.68
C THR A 168 8.97 6.06 8.28
N LEU A 169 8.00 6.97 8.17
CA LEU A 169 8.10 8.35 8.67
C LEU A 169 7.48 8.55 10.05
N LEU A 170 6.99 7.48 10.69
CA LEU A 170 6.24 7.57 11.93
C LEU A 170 7.15 7.38 13.15
N ASP A 171 6.95 8.21 14.17
CA ASP A 171 7.41 7.93 15.52
C ASP A 171 6.62 6.78 16.18
N LEU A 172 7.04 6.34 17.34
CA LEU A 172 6.43 5.20 18.03
C LEU A 172 4.92 5.42 18.32
N ARG A 173 4.52 6.64 18.69
CA ARG A 173 3.11 6.98 18.98
C ARG A 173 2.25 6.87 17.71
N ASN A 174 2.73 7.42 16.61
CA ASN A 174 2.03 7.39 15.33
C ASN A 174 2.04 5.99 14.70
N ARG A 175 3.08 5.18 14.90
CA ARG A 175 3.09 3.74 14.52
C ARG A 175 1.99 2.97 15.23
N GLU A 176 1.86 3.17 16.55
CA GLU A 176 0.80 2.50 17.32
C GLU A 176 -0.59 2.97 16.89
N LEU A 177 -0.77 4.26 16.59
CA LEU A 177 -2.01 4.77 16.03
C LEU A 177 -2.32 4.14 14.67
N LEU A 178 -1.34 4.07 13.76
CA LEU A 178 -1.49 3.39 12.47
C LEU A 178 -1.89 1.92 12.66
N ARG A 179 -1.19 1.19 13.52
CA ARG A 179 -1.46 -0.23 13.82
C ARG A 179 -2.90 -0.45 14.27
N ARG A 180 -3.37 0.35 15.25
CA ARG A 180 -4.76 0.29 15.75
C ARG A 180 -5.76 0.66 14.66
N THR A 181 -5.47 1.68 13.87
CA THR A 181 -6.33 2.09 12.75
C THR A 181 -6.47 0.94 11.76
N LEU A 182 -5.36 0.36 11.28
CA LEU A 182 -5.39 -0.75 10.32
C LEU A 182 -6.11 -1.99 10.87
N ALA A 183 -5.93 -2.31 12.15
CA ALA A 183 -6.60 -3.44 12.78
C ALA A 183 -8.13 -3.29 12.77
N GLY A 184 -8.65 -2.07 12.96
CA GLY A 184 -10.09 -1.75 12.98
C GLY A 184 -10.75 -1.66 11.59
N LEU A 185 -9.97 -1.57 10.51
CA LEU A 185 -10.53 -1.38 9.17
C LEU A 185 -11.25 -2.63 8.63
N PRO A 186 -12.41 -2.49 7.97
CA PRO A 186 -13.12 -3.60 7.33
C PRO A 186 -12.46 -4.08 6.03
N GLN A 187 -11.63 -3.26 5.40
CA GLN A 187 -10.97 -3.53 4.12
C GLN A 187 -10.02 -4.72 4.21
N GLN A 188 -9.82 -5.41 3.09
CA GLN A 188 -8.65 -6.27 2.91
C GLN A 188 -7.40 -5.38 2.82
N ILE A 189 -6.34 -5.74 3.54
CA ILE A 189 -5.10 -4.96 3.59
C ILE A 189 -3.95 -5.77 3.03
N VAL A 190 -3.19 -5.17 2.11
CA VAL A 190 -1.89 -5.67 1.65
C VAL A 190 -0.84 -4.62 1.98
N LEU A 191 0.10 -4.96 2.85
CA LEU A 191 1.04 -4.03 3.44
C LEU A 191 2.49 -4.46 3.19
N ALA A 192 3.29 -3.66 2.49
CA ALA A 192 4.74 -3.83 2.50
C ALA A 192 5.36 -3.04 3.64
N THR A 193 6.24 -3.67 4.41
CA THR A 193 6.97 -3.01 5.48
C THR A 193 8.24 -3.77 5.84
N HIS A 194 9.18 -3.07 6.45
CA HIS A 194 10.33 -3.65 7.15
C HIS A 194 10.15 -3.66 8.68
N ASP A 195 9.02 -3.16 9.18
CA ASP A 195 8.64 -3.17 10.59
C ASP A 195 8.10 -4.55 10.96
N LEU A 196 8.93 -5.35 11.63
CA LEU A 196 8.61 -6.73 11.99
C LEU A 196 7.49 -6.83 13.03
N GLU A 197 7.30 -5.80 13.87
CA GLU A 197 6.22 -5.80 14.87
C GLU A 197 4.86 -5.66 14.17
N LEU A 198 4.78 -4.76 13.18
CA LEU A 198 3.56 -4.59 12.39
C LEU A 198 3.20 -5.84 11.59
N VAL A 199 4.22 -6.60 11.15
CA VAL A 199 4.03 -7.85 10.39
C VAL A 199 3.43 -8.96 11.25
N LEU A 200 3.77 -9.04 12.53
CA LEU A 200 3.30 -10.11 13.42
C LEU A 200 1.78 -10.12 13.64
N ASP A 201 1.11 -9.01 13.38
CA ASP A 201 -0.35 -8.90 13.47
C ASP A 201 -1.08 -9.38 12.18
N LEU A 202 -0.34 -9.82 11.15
CA LEU A 202 -0.90 -10.18 9.85
C LEU A 202 -1.15 -11.69 9.73
N GLU A 203 -2.16 -12.06 8.95
CA GLU A 203 -2.61 -13.45 8.78
C GLU A 203 -1.66 -14.26 7.88
N ARG A 204 -1.17 -13.63 6.80
CA ARG A 204 -0.28 -14.22 5.81
C ARG A 204 0.80 -13.23 5.42
N VAL A 205 2.02 -13.72 5.26
CA VAL A 205 3.16 -12.87 4.91
C VAL A 205 3.97 -13.51 3.79
N LEU A 206 4.25 -12.71 2.78
CA LEU A 206 5.15 -13.03 1.69
C LEU A 206 6.54 -12.46 2.02
N VAL A 207 7.61 -13.19 1.70
CA VAL A 207 8.95 -12.63 1.67
C VAL A 207 9.40 -12.52 0.22
N VAL A 208 9.79 -11.32 -0.19
CA VAL A 208 10.27 -11.04 -1.55
C VAL A 208 11.76 -10.77 -1.51
N GLU A 209 12.52 -11.54 -2.30
CA GLU A 209 13.95 -11.43 -2.45
C GLU A 209 14.33 -11.71 -3.91
N ASP A 210 15.33 -11.01 -4.43
CA ASP A 210 15.83 -11.15 -5.81
C ASP A 210 14.71 -11.23 -6.85
N ALA A 211 13.75 -10.30 -6.76
CA ALA A 211 12.61 -10.20 -7.66
C ALA A 211 11.61 -11.38 -7.60
N ARG A 212 11.63 -12.21 -6.56
CA ARG A 212 10.78 -13.40 -6.40
C ARG A 212 10.14 -13.49 -5.01
N VAL A 213 9.00 -14.15 -4.94
CA VAL A 213 8.41 -14.56 -3.65
C VAL A 213 9.14 -15.85 -3.22
N VAL A 214 9.98 -15.74 -2.19
CA VAL A 214 10.80 -16.86 -1.67
C VAL A 214 10.19 -17.56 -0.45
N PHE A 215 9.19 -16.91 0.18
CA PHE A 215 8.41 -17.49 1.26
C PHE A 215 6.98 -16.99 1.20
N ASP A 216 6.04 -17.84 1.60
CA ASP A 216 4.62 -17.55 1.65
C ASP A 216 4.00 -18.37 2.80
N GLY A 217 3.53 -17.70 3.86
CA GLY A 217 3.03 -18.40 5.04
C GLY A 217 2.65 -17.48 6.19
N GLY A 218 2.58 -18.04 7.41
CA GLY A 218 2.24 -17.30 8.62
C GLY A 218 3.28 -16.27 9.02
N ALA A 219 2.86 -15.21 9.73
CA ALA A 219 3.70 -14.07 10.08
C ALA A 219 4.97 -14.45 10.87
N ALA A 220 4.85 -15.32 11.89
CA ALA A 220 5.99 -15.72 12.72
C ALA A 220 7.08 -16.45 11.91
N ASP A 221 6.67 -17.36 11.02
CA ASP A 221 7.58 -18.13 10.17
C ASP A 221 8.23 -17.24 9.10
N ALA A 222 7.47 -16.29 8.54
CA ALA A 222 7.97 -15.31 7.59
C ALA A 222 9.05 -14.42 8.23
N VAL A 223 8.81 -13.91 9.44
CA VAL A 223 9.80 -13.12 10.19
C VAL A 223 11.06 -13.93 10.48
N ALA A 224 10.91 -15.20 10.88
CA ALA A 224 12.04 -16.08 11.12
C ALA A 224 12.82 -16.36 9.83
N HIS A 225 12.12 -16.57 8.70
CA HIS A 225 12.72 -16.75 7.39
C HIS A 225 13.50 -15.49 6.96
N TYR A 226 12.87 -14.32 7.02
CA TYR A 226 13.50 -13.06 6.64
C TYR A 226 14.74 -12.73 7.48
N ARG A 227 14.69 -12.98 8.79
CA ARG A 227 15.89 -12.81 9.65
C ARG A 227 17.05 -13.70 9.22
N ARG A 228 16.78 -14.96 8.83
CA ARG A 228 17.84 -15.87 8.33
C ARG A 228 18.48 -15.34 7.04
N LEU A 229 17.68 -14.83 6.12
CA LEU A 229 18.18 -14.20 4.88
C LEU A 229 19.12 -13.03 5.18
N CYS A 230 18.66 -12.07 5.99
CA CYS A 230 19.47 -10.90 6.39
C CYS A 230 20.80 -11.26 7.09
N LEU A 231 20.88 -12.40 7.77
CA LEU A 231 22.11 -12.85 8.43
C LEU A 231 23.03 -13.60 7.46
N ALA A 232 22.49 -14.31 6.48
CA ALA A 232 23.28 -15.05 5.48
C ALA A 232 24.02 -14.10 4.50
N GLU A 233 23.44 -12.93 4.18
CA GLU A 233 24.08 -11.92 3.31
C GLU A 233 25.33 -11.25 3.95
N ARG A 234 25.56 -11.44 5.26
CA ARG A 234 26.69 -10.84 5.99
C ARG A 234 27.86 -11.80 6.22
N ALA A 235 27.73 -13.03 5.80
CA ALA A 235 28.75 -14.08 5.91
C ALA A 235 29.45 -14.31 4.57
#